data_c62eeeab9bdd219a6437540a209b9252
#
_entry.id   c62eeeab9bdd219a6437540a209b9252
#
_cell.length_a   1.000
_cell.length_b   1.000
_cell.length_c   1.000
_cell.angle_alpha   90.00
_cell.angle_beta   90.00
_cell.angle_gamma   90.00
#
_symmetry.space_group_name_H-M   'P 1'
#
loop_
_entity.id
_entity.type
_entity.pdbx_description
1 polymer ?
#
loop_
_entity_poly.entity_id
_entity_poly.type
_entity_poly.pdbx_seq_one_letter_code
_entity_poly.pdbx_strand_id
1 'polypeptide(L)'
;EDTATLLMNNCGLEGLVCKTGFDTLRFLVGLRKTEMLDLQLDVKYTDDIFAKASKQFNQNLKRIRHYLFECLSLNKSVAFYGANNGLNNILALVNLPHTSNLWVFDNDEAKTAKYLPACQNSIRHSTDAYCASMSEIFIATNTFFEEAETFLKSYHGFDASNIHCVFPFDKD
;
A
#
# COMPACT_ATOMS: atom_id res chain seq x y z
N GLU A 1 -12.02 -3.82 -14.25
CA GLU A 1 -11.58 -4.10 -15.64
C GLU A 1 -12.52 -3.45 -16.62
N ASP A 2 -13.81 -3.69 -16.49
CA ASP A 2 -14.85 -3.16 -17.38
C ASP A 2 -14.97 -1.63 -17.31
N THR A 3 -14.86 -1.04 -16.13
CA THR A 3 -14.89 0.42 -15.95
C THR A 3 -13.72 1.12 -16.62
N ALA A 4 -12.52 0.53 -16.54
CA ALA A 4 -11.36 1.08 -17.20
C ALA A 4 -11.42 0.93 -18.71
N THR A 5 -12.01 -0.17 -19.21
CA THR A 5 -12.31 -0.38 -20.64
C THR A 5 -13.31 0.66 -21.14
N LEU A 6 -14.36 0.96 -20.36
CA LEU A 6 -15.32 2.01 -20.68
C LEU A 6 -14.67 3.38 -20.76
N LEU A 7 -13.81 3.71 -19.78
CA LEU A 7 -13.07 4.98 -19.77
C LEU A 7 -12.16 5.11 -21.00
N MET A 8 -11.43 4.07 -21.33
CA MET A 8 -10.57 4.04 -22.52
C MET A 8 -11.36 4.22 -23.81
N ASN A 9 -12.50 3.53 -23.94
CA ASN A 9 -13.38 3.66 -25.09
C ASN A 9 -13.91 5.09 -25.25
N ASN A 10 -14.29 5.75 -24.15
CA ASN A 10 -14.72 7.14 -24.17
C ASN A 10 -13.59 8.12 -24.57
N CYS A 11 -12.32 7.72 -24.36
CA CYS A 11 -11.16 8.48 -24.81
C CYS A 11 -10.68 8.10 -26.23
N GLY A 12 -11.41 7.25 -26.96
CA GLY A 12 -11.02 6.77 -28.29
C GLY A 12 -9.83 5.81 -28.29
N LEU A 13 -9.58 5.15 -27.16
CA LEU A 13 -8.51 4.18 -26.98
C LEU A 13 -9.08 2.75 -26.97
N GLU A 14 -8.31 1.80 -27.45
CA GLU A 14 -8.62 0.38 -27.41
C GLU A 14 -7.66 -0.35 -26.47
N GLY A 15 -8.21 -1.12 -25.52
CA GLY A 15 -7.43 -1.99 -24.65
C GLY A 15 -7.04 -3.27 -25.35
N LEU A 16 -5.76 -3.43 -25.69
CA LEU A 16 -5.23 -4.62 -26.37
C LEU A 16 -4.90 -5.73 -25.37
N VAL A 17 -4.39 -5.38 -24.21
CA VAL A 17 -4.06 -6.32 -23.12
C VAL A 17 -4.36 -5.69 -21.78
N CYS A 18 -5.04 -6.44 -20.95
CA CYS A 18 -5.22 -6.10 -19.54
C CYS A 18 -4.54 -7.16 -18.66
N LYS A 19 -3.69 -6.73 -17.74
CA LYS A 19 -3.13 -7.58 -16.68
C LYS A 19 -3.54 -7.01 -15.34
N THR A 20 -4.17 -7.85 -14.52
CA THR A 20 -4.49 -7.55 -13.14
C THR A 20 -3.38 -8.10 -12.26
N GLY A 21 -2.71 -7.23 -11.49
CA GLY A 21 -1.92 -7.61 -10.35
C GLY A 21 -2.73 -7.42 -9.07
N PHE A 22 -2.22 -7.85 -7.96
CA PHE A 22 -2.93 -7.77 -6.66
C PHE A 22 -3.28 -6.32 -6.27
N ASP A 23 -2.48 -5.36 -6.69
CA ASP A 23 -2.58 -3.92 -6.35
C ASP A 23 -2.62 -3.00 -7.57
N THR A 24 -2.48 -3.53 -8.78
CA THR A 24 -2.38 -2.71 -9.98
C THR A 24 -3.17 -3.28 -11.14
N LEU A 25 -3.83 -2.38 -11.85
CA LEU A 25 -4.47 -2.63 -13.13
C LEU A 25 -3.59 -2.03 -14.23
N ARG A 26 -3.09 -2.87 -15.13
CA ARG A 26 -2.21 -2.45 -16.23
C ARG A 26 -2.89 -2.72 -17.57
N PHE A 27 -2.90 -1.70 -18.42
CA PHE A 27 -3.46 -1.78 -19.75
C PHE A 27 -2.40 -1.50 -20.81
N LEU A 28 -2.39 -2.29 -21.86
CA LEU A 28 -1.80 -1.91 -23.12
C LEU A 28 -2.93 -1.34 -23.98
N VAL A 29 -2.82 -0.08 -24.37
CA VAL A 29 -3.82 0.62 -25.15
C VAL A 29 -3.27 1.01 -26.52
N GLY A 30 -4.12 1.01 -27.52
CA GLY A 30 -3.81 1.49 -28.87
C GLY A 30 -4.86 2.49 -29.36
N LEU A 31 -4.56 3.18 -30.45
CA LEU A 31 -5.56 4.01 -31.12
C LEU A 31 -6.61 3.11 -31.79
N ARG A 32 -7.87 3.41 -31.54
CA ARG A 32 -8.99 2.67 -32.11
C ARG A 32 -9.01 2.77 -33.63
N LYS A 33 -8.88 1.68 -34.33
CA LYS A 33 -9.22 1.58 -35.74
C LYS A 33 -10.72 1.24 -35.86
N THR A 34 -11.52 2.24 -36.05
CA THR A 34 -12.87 2.39 -36.66
C THR A 34 -13.87 1.23 -36.74
N GLU A 35 -13.88 0.25 -35.86
CA GLU A 35 -15.03 -0.64 -35.68
C GLU A 35 -15.44 -0.61 -34.20
N MET A 36 -16.63 -0.05 -33.94
CA MET A 36 -17.23 -0.06 -32.61
C MET A 36 -17.62 -1.50 -32.27
N LEU A 37 -16.84 -2.15 -31.42
CA LEU A 37 -17.32 -3.28 -30.66
C LEU A 37 -18.36 -2.75 -29.67
N ASP A 38 -19.61 -3.17 -29.82
CA ASP A 38 -20.70 -2.86 -28.90
C ASP A 38 -20.50 -3.71 -27.63
N LEU A 39 -19.62 -3.23 -26.75
CA LEU A 39 -19.39 -3.85 -25.45
C LEU A 39 -20.53 -3.44 -24.53
N GLN A 40 -21.57 -4.26 -24.47
CA GLN A 40 -22.56 -4.16 -23.39
C GLN A 40 -21.89 -4.56 -22.07
N LEU A 41 -21.45 -3.56 -21.33
CA LEU A 41 -20.90 -3.77 -19.99
C LEU A 41 -22.06 -4.00 -19.02
N ASP A 42 -21.99 -5.08 -18.26
CA ASP A 42 -22.91 -5.30 -17.13
C ASP A 42 -22.49 -4.39 -15.96
N VAL A 43 -23.01 -3.16 -15.98
CA VAL A 43 -22.74 -2.12 -14.97
C VAL A 43 -23.06 -2.60 -13.55
N LYS A 44 -24.02 -3.50 -13.40
CA LYS A 44 -24.43 -4.04 -12.10
C LYS A 44 -23.33 -4.89 -11.44
N TYR A 45 -22.57 -5.62 -12.26
CA TYR A 45 -21.43 -6.42 -11.76
C TYR A 45 -20.29 -5.55 -11.25
N THR A 46 -20.10 -4.39 -11.87
CA THR A 46 -19.05 -3.42 -11.50
C THR A 46 -19.34 -2.77 -10.15
N ASP A 47 -20.60 -2.40 -9.89
CA ASP A 47 -21.01 -1.77 -8.63
C ASP A 47 -20.79 -2.71 -7.43
N ASP A 48 -21.10 -3.99 -7.58
CA ASP A 48 -20.87 -4.99 -6.53
C ASP A 48 -19.38 -5.18 -6.20
N ILE A 49 -18.52 -5.17 -7.21
CA ILE A 49 -17.07 -5.29 -7.03
C ILE A 49 -16.52 -4.06 -6.29
N PHE A 50 -16.92 -2.85 -6.72
CA PHE A 50 -16.49 -1.63 -6.05
C PHE A 50 -17.01 -1.54 -4.62
N ALA A 51 -18.24 -1.93 -4.37
CA ALA A 51 -18.82 -1.94 -3.03
C ALA A 51 -18.05 -2.90 -2.10
N LYS A 52 -17.72 -4.11 -2.59
CA LYS A 52 -16.92 -5.10 -1.85
C LYS A 52 -15.50 -4.58 -1.59
N ALA A 53 -14.82 -4.07 -2.61
CA ALA A 53 -13.47 -3.54 -2.49
C ALA A 53 -13.42 -2.36 -1.52
N SER A 54 -14.36 -1.42 -1.62
CA SER A 54 -14.48 -0.28 -0.70
C SER A 54 -14.73 -0.74 0.73
N LYS A 55 -15.61 -1.73 0.94
CA LYS A 55 -15.88 -2.28 2.26
C LYS A 55 -14.62 -2.93 2.87
N GLN A 56 -13.92 -3.76 2.10
CA GLN A 56 -12.67 -4.40 2.54
C GLN A 56 -11.60 -3.38 2.86
N PHE A 57 -11.43 -2.38 2.00
CA PHE A 57 -10.47 -1.30 2.22
C PHE A 57 -10.77 -0.53 3.52
N ASN A 58 -12.03 -0.13 3.73
CA ASN A 58 -12.43 0.58 4.94
C ASN A 58 -12.28 -0.27 6.21
N GLN A 59 -12.56 -1.57 6.13
CA GLN A 59 -12.33 -2.49 7.25
C GLN A 59 -10.83 -2.59 7.57
N ASN A 60 -10.00 -2.74 6.56
CA ASN A 60 -8.55 -2.80 6.72
C ASN A 60 -7.99 -1.51 7.35
N LEU A 61 -8.43 -0.33 6.87
CA LEU A 61 -8.03 0.95 7.46
C LEU A 61 -8.43 1.07 8.94
N LYS A 62 -9.62 0.61 9.31
CA LYS A 62 -10.08 0.63 10.71
C LYS A 62 -9.20 -0.27 11.59
N ARG A 63 -8.85 -1.47 11.11
CA ARG A 63 -8.00 -2.42 11.85
C ARG A 63 -6.58 -1.86 12.02
N ILE A 64 -5.94 -1.39 10.94
CA ILE A 64 -4.63 -0.73 10.99
C ILE A 64 -4.66 0.45 11.96
N ARG A 65 -5.66 1.33 11.84
CA ARG A 65 -5.78 2.48 12.72
C ARG A 65 -5.85 2.06 14.18
N HIS A 66 -6.70 1.10 14.50
CA HIS A 66 -6.87 0.61 15.87
C HIS A 66 -5.56 0.08 16.44
N TYR A 67 -4.90 -0.81 15.70
CA TYR A 67 -3.63 -1.41 16.12
C TYR A 67 -2.50 -0.39 16.29
N LEU A 68 -2.38 0.55 15.36
CA LEU A 68 -1.37 1.62 15.46
C LEU A 68 -1.62 2.52 16.67
N PHE A 69 -2.89 2.88 16.94
CA PHE A 69 -3.23 3.65 18.14
C PHE A 69 -2.90 2.88 19.42
N GLU A 70 -3.15 1.59 19.46
CA GLU A 70 -2.79 0.74 20.59
C GLU A 70 -1.26 0.70 20.77
N CYS A 71 -0.50 0.44 19.74
CA CYS A 71 0.97 0.44 19.82
C CYS A 71 1.52 1.78 20.33
N LEU A 72 1.03 2.89 19.78
CA LEU A 72 1.48 4.22 20.17
C LEU A 72 1.05 4.59 21.61
N SER A 73 -0.14 4.15 22.04
CA SER A 73 -0.60 4.37 23.42
C SER A 73 0.25 3.62 24.45
N LEU A 74 0.81 2.50 24.06
CA LEU A 74 1.76 1.72 24.85
C LEU A 74 3.21 2.23 24.70
N ASN A 75 3.40 3.39 24.06
CA ASN A 75 4.71 3.99 23.77
C ASN A 75 5.67 3.10 22.97
N LYS A 76 5.13 2.18 22.18
CA LYS A 76 5.92 1.36 21.25
C LYS A 76 6.45 2.20 20.10
N SER A 77 7.67 1.90 19.66
CA SER A 77 8.24 2.44 18.42
C SER A 77 7.73 1.63 17.24
N VAL A 78 7.08 2.30 16.30
CA VAL A 78 6.48 1.68 15.13
C VAL A 78 7.20 2.14 13.87
N ALA A 79 7.50 1.20 12.99
CA ALA A 79 8.10 1.51 11.69
C ALA A 79 7.25 1.05 10.52
N PHE A 80 7.39 1.75 9.40
CA PHE A 80 6.95 1.31 8.09
C PHE A 80 8.16 1.03 7.20
N TYR A 81 8.15 -0.10 6.51
CA TYR A 81 9.16 -0.46 5.52
C TYR A 81 8.59 -0.27 4.11
N GLY A 82 9.20 0.64 3.34
CA GLY A 82 8.78 1.02 2.00
C GLY A 82 8.05 2.37 1.96
N ALA A 83 8.80 3.45 1.65
CA ALA A 83 8.28 4.79 1.48
C ALA A 83 7.70 4.97 0.07
N ASN A 84 6.40 4.82 -0.08
CA ASN A 84 5.69 4.95 -1.35
C ASN A 84 4.39 5.76 -1.21
N ASN A 85 3.78 6.09 -2.36
CA ASN A 85 2.53 6.84 -2.38
C ASN A 85 1.37 6.10 -1.69
N GLY A 86 1.36 4.77 -1.76
CA GLY A 86 0.35 3.95 -1.09
C GLY A 86 0.41 4.12 0.42
N LEU A 87 1.62 4.04 1.00
CA LEU A 87 1.83 4.29 2.42
C LEU A 87 1.40 5.72 2.82
N ASN A 88 1.81 6.72 2.05
CA ASN A 88 1.44 8.10 2.34
C ASN A 88 -0.09 8.29 2.37
N ASN A 89 -0.81 7.71 1.41
CA ASN A 89 -2.26 7.75 1.38
C ASN A 89 -2.90 7.03 2.57
N ILE A 90 -2.39 5.86 2.95
CA ILE A 90 -2.87 5.11 4.11
C ILE A 90 -2.66 5.91 5.39
N LEU A 91 -1.47 6.47 5.61
CA LEU A 91 -1.16 7.28 6.80
C LEU A 91 -2.05 8.52 6.89
N ALA A 92 -2.30 9.19 5.76
CA ALA A 92 -3.22 10.33 5.71
C ALA A 92 -4.66 9.93 6.07
N LEU A 93 -5.14 8.77 5.59
CA LEU A 93 -6.49 8.26 5.88
C LEU A 93 -6.64 7.74 7.31
N VAL A 94 -5.59 7.11 7.83
CA VAL A 94 -5.56 6.65 9.24
C VAL A 94 -5.56 7.82 10.21
N ASN A 95 -4.99 8.96 9.79
CA ASN A 95 -4.96 10.22 10.55
C ASN A 95 -4.44 10.00 11.98
N LEU A 96 -3.21 9.49 12.08
CA LEU A 96 -2.55 9.30 13.38
C LEU A 96 -2.22 10.64 14.02
N PRO A 97 -2.18 10.72 15.36
CA PRO A 97 -1.64 11.89 16.04
C PRO A 97 -0.16 12.06 15.65
N HIS A 98 0.29 13.30 15.58
CA HIS A 98 1.70 13.58 15.38
C HIS A 98 2.52 12.96 16.52
N THR A 99 3.45 12.07 16.18
CA THR A 99 4.26 11.35 17.14
C THR A 99 5.68 11.15 16.63
N SER A 100 6.65 11.24 17.51
CA SER A 100 8.05 10.92 17.25
C SER A 100 8.32 9.39 17.19
N ASN A 101 7.36 8.57 17.62
CA ASN A 101 7.52 7.11 17.69
C ASN A 101 7.15 6.39 16.39
N LEU A 102 6.85 7.13 15.33
CA LEU A 102 6.56 6.60 14.00
C LEU A 102 7.72 6.83 13.06
N TRP A 103 8.24 5.76 12.45
CA TRP A 103 9.43 5.79 11.60
C TRP A 103 9.13 5.21 10.21
N VAL A 104 9.93 5.60 9.22
CA VAL A 104 9.86 5.04 7.86
C VAL A 104 11.25 4.66 7.41
N PHE A 105 11.39 3.44 6.89
CA PHE A 105 12.62 2.90 6.31
C PHE A 105 12.39 2.54 4.85
N ASP A 106 13.39 2.77 4.02
CA ASP A 106 13.36 2.40 2.60
C ASP A 106 14.78 1.99 2.17
N ASN A 107 14.88 1.07 1.20
CA ASN A 107 16.16 0.66 0.64
C ASN A 107 16.67 1.57 -0.49
N ASP A 108 15.86 2.53 -0.93
CA ASP A 108 16.24 3.51 -1.94
C ASP A 108 16.96 4.69 -1.29
N GLU A 109 18.28 4.77 -1.50
CA GLU A 109 19.11 5.87 -0.99
C GLU A 109 18.60 7.26 -1.40
N ALA A 110 17.97 7.36 -2.59
CA ALA A 110 17.42 8.63 -3.06
C ALA A 110 16.26 9.16 -2.22
N LYS A 111 15.65 8.32 -1.38
CA LYS A 111 14.59 8.70 -0.44
C LYS A 111 15.10 9.05 0.96
N THR A 112 16.31 8.62 1.30
CA THR A 112 16.90 8.87 2.62
C THR A 112 16.95 10.37 2.94
N ALA A 113 16.68 10.73 4.18
CA ALA A 113 16.57 12.09 4.70
C ALA A 113 15.42 12.95 4.10
N LYS A 114 14.58 12.38 3.24
CA LYS A 114 13.32 12.99 2.80
C LYS A 114 12.19 12.68 3.78
N TYR A 115 11.04 13.30 3.57
CA TYR A 115 9.89 13.15 4.45
C TYR A 115 8.68 12.64 3.68
N LEU A 116 7.89 11.78 4.31
CA LEU A 116 6.51 11.58 3.91
C LEU A 116 5.64 12.67 4.59
N PRO A 117 4.69 13.29 3.86
CA PRO A 117 3.86 14.36 4.42
C PRO A 117 3.13 14.00 5.72
N ALA A 118 2.80 12.72 5.90
CA ALA A 118 2.11 12.23 7.09
C ALA A 118 3.05 11.83 8.25
N CYS A 119 4.38 11.94 8.10
CA CYS A 119 5.36 11.53 9.10
C CYS A 119 6.23 12.71 9.55
N GLN A 120 6.51 12.80 10.85
CA GLN A 120 7.43 13.81 11.40
C GLN A 120 8.90 13.44 11.19
N ASN A 121 9.21 12.14 11.28
CA ASN A 121 10.56 11.67 11.13
C ASN A 121 10.93 11.54 9.65
N SER A 122 12.18 11.86 9.31
CA SER A 122 12.72 11.63 7.97
C SER A 122 12.82 10.13 7.67
N ILE A 123 12.73 9.80 6.40
CA ILE A 123 12.96 8.44 5.91
C ILE A 123 14.41 8.06 6.18
N ARG A 124 14.63 6.89 6.77
CA ARG A 124 15.94 6.31 7.00
C ARG A 124 16.22 5.18 6.01
N HIS A 125 17.49 4.95 5.73
CA HIS A 125 17.86 3.79 4.93
C HIS A 125 17.56 2.49 5.68
N SER A 126 17.14 1.46 4.96
CA SER A 126 16.71 0.17 5.52
C SER A 126 17.81 -0.55 6.31
N THR A 127 19.07 -0.28 6.03
CA THR A 127 20.22 -0.85 6.77
C THR A 127 20.59 -0.06 8.03
N ASP A 128 19.88 1.03 8.34
CA ASP A 128 20.13 1.79 9.57
C ASP A 128 19.89 0.88 10.79
N ALA A 129 20.90 0.75 11.65
CA ALA A 129 20.82 -0.09 12.85
C ALA A 129 19.66 0.29 13.79
N TYR A 130 19.18 1.53 13.70
CA TYR A 130 18.01 1.98 14.46
C TYR A 130 16.72 1.21 14.07
N CYS A 131 16.66 0.62 12.86
CA CYS A 131 15.54 -0.22 12.45
C CYS A 131 15.33 -1.40 13.41
N ALA A 132 16.39 -2.04 13.88
CA ALA A 132 16.32 -3.16 14.82
C ALA A 132 15.73 -2.79 16.21
N SER A 133 15.67 -1.50 16.54
CA SER A 133 15.08 -1.02 17.81
C SER A 133 13.56 -0.81 17.74
N MET A 134 12.94 -1.02 16.59
CA MET A 134 11.49 -0.89 16.44
C MET A 134 10.75 -2.05 17.11
N SER A 135 9.66 -1.74 17.79
CA SER A 135 8.82 -2.75 18.42
C SER A 135 7.94 -3.49 17.42
N GLU A 136 7.46 -2.76 16.40
CA GLU A 136 6.57 -3.27 15.36
C GLU A 136 6.99 -2.68 14.02
N ILE A 137 6.95 -3.49 12.96
CA ILE A 137 7.28 -3.03 11.61
C ILE A 137 6.21 -3.47 10.61
N PHE A 138 5.78 -2.53 9.77
CA PHE A 138 4.72 -2.70 8.78
C PHE A 138 5.31 -2.60 7.39
N ILE A 139 5.25 -3.68 6.62
CA ILE A 139 5.70 -3.69 5.23
C ILE A 139 4.61 -3.05 4.35
N ALA A 140 4.94 -1.92 3.72
CA ALA A 140 4.03 -1.11 2.90
C ALA A 140 4.03 -1.48 1.42
N THR A 141 4.62 -2.62 1.05
CA THR A 141 4.67 -3.11 -0.33
C THR A 141 4.29 -4.58 -0.38
N ASN A 142 3.21 -4.89 -1.12
CA ASN A 142 2.76 -6.27 -1.27
C ASN A 142 3.61 -7.04 -2.28
N THR A 143 4.08 -6.37 -3.33
CA THR A 143 4.85 -7.00 -4.41
C THR A 143 6.17 -7.58 -3.92
N PHE A 144 6.78 -6.97 -2.90
CA PHE A 144 8.07 -7.35 -2.33
C PHE A 144 7.97 -7.74 -0.85
N PHE A 145 6.78 -8.21 -0.42
CA PHE A 145 6.55 -8.52 0.99
C PHE A 145 7.51 -9.61 1.50
N GLU A 146 7.59 -10.74 0.82
CA GLU A 146 8.44 -11.88 1.23
C GLU A 146 9.93 -11.52 1.26
N GLU A 147 10.39 -10.72 0.29
CA GLU A 147 11.76 -10.23 0.24
C GLU A 147 12.05 -9.29 1.42
N ALA A 148 11.17 -8.34 1.68
CA ALA A 148 11.28 -7.40 2.78
C ALA A 148 11.22 -8.12 4.14
N GLU A 149 10.31 -9.06 4.32
CA GLU A 149 10.18 -9.87 5.53
C GLU A 149 11.46 -10.68 5.78
N THR A 150 11.99 -11.33 4.74
CA THR A 150 13.24 -12.10 4.81
C THR A 150 14.41 -11.20 5.21
N PHE A 151 14.51 -10.00 4.62
CA PHE A 151 15.53 -9.02 4.98
C PHE A 151 15.40 -8.59 6.44
N LEU A 152 14.21 -8.23 6.89
CA LEU A 152 13.97 -7.78 8.26
C LEU A 152 14.32 -8.86 9.29
N LYS A 153 13.98 -10.11 9.02
CA LYS A 153 14.33 -11.26 9.88
C LYS A 153 15.83 -11.54 9.89
N SER A 154 16.45 -11.60 8.72
CA SER A 154 17.85 -12.03 8.60
C SER A 154 18.85 -10.93 8.97
N TYR A 155 18.56 -9.68 8.61
CA TYR A 155 19.48 -8.56 8.81
C TYR A 155 19.26 -7.84 10.15
N HIS A 156 18.02 -7.63 10.56
CA HIS A 156 17.67 -6.91 11.78
C HIS A 156 17.23 -7.81 12.94
N GLY A 157 16.99 -9.11 12.68
CA GLY A 157 16.60 -10.06 13.72
C GLY A 157 15.15 -9.94 14.20
N PHE A 158 14.26 -9.36 13.41
CA PHE A 158 12.85 -9.26 13.76
C PHE A 158 12.19 -10.63 13.91
N ASP A 159 11.38 -10.79 14.94
CA ASP A 159 10.45 -11.89 15.03
C ASP A 159 9.29 -11.70 14.02
N ALA A 160 8.84 -12.80 13.42
CA ALA A 160 7.71 -12.79 12.51
C ALA A 160 6.43 -12.20 13.13
N SER A 161 6.24 -12.34 14.43
CA SER A 161 5.10 -11.80 15.16
C SER A 161 5.05 -10.27 15.19
N ASN A 162 6.17 -9.60 14.94
CA ASN A 162 6.32 -8.15 14.96
C ASN A 162 6.40 -7.55 13.55
N ILE A 163 6.28 -8.39 12.50
CA ILE A 163 6.25 -7.97 11.10
C ILE A 163 4.83 -8.10 10.58
N HIS A 164 4.29 -7.05 9.99
CA HIS A 164 2.92 -6.96 9.52
C HIS A 164 2.84 -6.50 8.08
N CYS A 165 1.84 -6.99 7.36
CA CYS A 165 1.46 -6.44 6.07
C CYS A 165 0.51 -5.24 6.27
N VAL A 166 0.77 -4.13 5.57
CA VAL A 166 -0.14 -2.99 5.62
C VAL A 166 -1.45 -3.30 4.89
N PHE A 167 -1.39 -4.08 3.78
CA PHE A 167 -2.56 -4.36 2.99
C PHE A 167 -2.47 -5.69 2.22
N PRO A 168 -3.30 -6.71 2.54
CA PRO A 168 -4.29 -6.73 3.63
C PRO A 168 -3.61 -6.76 5.00
N PHE A 169 -4.18 -6.06 5.97
CA PHE A 169 -3.68 -6.11 7.33
C PHE A 169 -4.09 -7.43 8.00
N ASP A 170 -3.14 -8.14 8.55
CA ASP A 170 -3.25 -9.54 8.98
C ASP A 170 -3.57 -9.74 10.47
N LYS A 171 -3.60 -8.69 11.27
CA LYS A 171 -3.99 -8.75 12.69
C LYS A 171 -5.49 -8.50 12.88
N ASP A 172 -6.11 -9.27 13.76
CA ASP A 172 -7.51 -9.14 14.18
C ASP A 172 -7.68 -8.06 15.26
#